data_5205a79a0af7f591c1d6186dfe1f2733
#
_entry.id   5205a79a0af7f591c1d6186dfe1f2733
#
_cell.length_a   1.000
_cell.length_b   1.000
_cell.length_c   1.000
_cell.angle_alpha   90.00
_cell.angle_beta   90.00
_cell.angle_gamma   90.00
#
_symmetry.space_group_name_H-M   'P 1'
#
loop_
_entity.id
_entity.type
_entity.pdbx_description
1 polymer ?
#
loop_
_entity_poly.entity_id
_entity_poly.type
_entity_poly.pdbx_seq_one_letter_code
_entity_poly.pdbx_strand_id
1 'polypeptide(L)'
;MGFKCGIVGLPNVGKSTLFNALTRTAAAQAANYPFCTIEPNTGEVAVPDPRLDRIAAVAKSKEIIPTRIAFVDIAGLVRGASKGEGLGNQFLANIREVDAIVHVLRCFEDDDITHVEGRIDPVADAETVETELMLADLDSLERRVTQIRKRAQGKDKEAMSVLPVMEQALALLQNGKPTRLLRRELAPEDLTVLDGLNLLTSHPVLYVCNVAEADAATGNEHTQAVEKMAAAQGAGTVIISAAIEAEVAQLPDDEEREFLASMGLEEPGLDKLIRAGYDLLHLITYFTAGPKETRAWTIEKGTKAPQAAGVIHSDFERGFIRAQTIAYDDYVALGGEVAAKEAGKARDEGKEYVVQDGDVMLFRFNT
;
A
#
# COMPACT_ATOMS: atom_id res chain seq x y z
N MET A 1 12.43 5.20 -4.95
CA MET A 1 12.03 3.84 -4.51
C MET A 1 10.51 3.82 -4.49
N GLY A 2 9.88 2.78 -5.05
CA GLY A 2 8.42 2.63 -5.03
C GLY A 2 7.94 2.13 -3.67
N PHE A 3 6.66 2.36 -3.36
CA PHE A 3 6.01 1.83 -2.15
C PHE A 3 5.82 0.32 -2.26
N LYS A 4 6.03 -0.40 -1.15
CA LYS A 4 5.99 -1.86 -1.08
C LYS A 4 4.93 -2.34 -0.10
N CYS A 5 4.06 -3.25 -0.55
CA CYS A 5 3.12 -3.98 0.28
C CYS A 5 3.58 -5.42 0.45
N GLY A 6 3.78 -5.88 1.68
CA GLY A 6 4.13 -7.26 1.98
C GLY A 6 2.89 -8.14 2.09
N ILE A 7 2.79 -9.18 1.27
CA ILE A 7 1.70 -10.15 1.34
C ILE A 7 2.07 -11.23 2.36
N VAL A 8 1.27 -11.35 3.41
CA VAL A 8 1.42 -12.35 4.47
C VAL A 8 0.17 -13.20 4.61
N GLY A 9 0.29 -14.36 5.22
CA GLY A 9 -0.82 -15.25 5.52
C GLY A 9 -0.32 -16.62 5.96
N LEU A 10 -1.18 -17.35 6.65
CA LEU A 10 -0.92 -18.74 7.02
C LEU A 10 -0.83 -19.61 5.76
N PRO A 11 -0.26 -20.83 5.86
CA PRO A 11 -0.28 -21.78 4.75
C PRO A 11 -1.71 -22.09 4.28
N ASN A 12 -1.87 -22.33 2.97
CA ASN A 12 -3.12 -22.75 2.34
C ASN A 12 -4.29 -21.75 2.40
N VAL A 13 -4.02 -20.46 2.58
CA VAL A 13 -5.03 -19.39 2.53
C VAL A 13 -5.25 -18.80 1.12
N GLY A 14 -4.51 -19.29 0.11
CA GLY A 14 -4.56 -18.77 -1.27
C GLY A 14 -3.53 -17.67 -1.57
N LYS A 15 -2.60 -17.40 -0.65
CA LYS A 15 -1.56 -16.37 -0.79
C LYS A 15 -0.76 -16.50 -2.08
N SER A 16 -0.24 -17.70 -2.37
CA SER A 16 0.57 -17.94 -3.58
C SER A 16 -0.25 -17.85 -4.86
N THR A 17 -1.51 -18.24 -4.85
CA THR A 17 -2.41 -18.09 -6.00
C THR A 17 -2.63 -16.62 -6.31
N LEU A 18 -2.91 -15.81 -5.29
CA LEU A 18 -3.08 -14.37 -5.40
C LEU A 18 -1.80 -13.69 -5.90
N PHE A 19 -0.66 -14.03 -5.32
CA PHE A 19 0.63 -13.47 -5.74
C PHE A 19 0.99 -13.84 -7.19
N ASN A 20 0.70 -15.09 -7.60
CA ASN A 20 0.92 -15.51 -8.99
C ASN A 20 0.02 -14.77 -9.98
N ALA A 21 -1.24 -14.47 -9.62
CA ALA A 21 -2.11 -13.63 -10.43
C ALA A 21 -1.55 -12.20 -10.56
N LEU A 22 -1.12 -11.59 -9.46
CA LEU A 22 -0.43 -10.28 -9.46
C LEU A 22 0.82 -10.28 -10.33
N THR A 23 1.68 -11.31 -10.24
CA THR A 23 2.91 -11.37 -11.04
C THR A 23 2.65 -11.61 -12.52
N ARG A 24 1.61 -12.33 -12.89
CA ARG A 24 1.18 -12.49 -14.30
C ARG A 24 0.70 -11.15 -14.87
N THR A 25 -0.13 -10.43 -14.14
CA THR A 25 -0.57 -9.08 -14.50
C THR A 25 0.62 -8.14 -14.63
N ALA A 26 1.57 -8.17 -13.70
CA ALA A 26 2.81 -7.41 -13.76
C ALA A 26 3.65 -7.74 -15.01
N ALA A 27 3.79 -9.02 -15.34
CA ALA A 27 4.56 -9.47 -16.51
C ALA A 27 3.90 -9.05 -17.83
N ALA A 28 2.56 -9.14 -17.93
CA ALA A 28 1.81 -8.67 -19.09
C ALA A 28 1.97 -7.15 -19.27
N GLN A 29 1.89 -6.39 -18.20
CA GLN A 29 2.12 -4.94 -18.22
C GLN A 29 3.57 -4.58 -18.55
N ALA A 30 4.55 -5.34 -18.05
CA ALA A 30 5.98 -5.12 -18.31
C ALA A 30 6.35 -5.32 -19.79
N ALA A 31 5.65 -6.20 -20.51
CA ALA A 31 5.86 -6.38 -21.96
C ALA A 31 5.54 -5.11 -22.76
N ASN A 32 4.67 -4.25 -22.23
CA ASN A 32 4.27 -2.98 -22.85
C ASN A 32 5.15 -1.79 -22.44
N TYR A 33 5.99 -1.94 -21.39
CA TYR A 33 6.81 -0.85 -20.86
C TYR A 33 8.28 -1.30 -20.65
N PRO A 34 9.25 -0.75 -21.40
CA PRO A 34 10.67 -1.03 -21.18
C PRO A 34 11.13 -0.48 -19.81
N PHE A 35 12.07 -1.19 -19.17
CA PHE A 35 12.69 -0.87 -17.86
C PHE A 35 11.96 -1.37 -16.58
N CYS A 36 11.12 -2.41 -16.67
CA CYS A 36 10.64 -3.10 -15.48
C CYS A 36 11.69 -4.10 -14.99
N THR A 37 12.16 -3.91 -13.75
CA THR A 37 13.04 -4.87 -13.07
C THR A 37 12.16 -5.94 -12.42
N ILE A 38 12.41 -7.21 -12.73
CA ILE A 38 11.73 -8.33 -12.04
C ILE A 38 12.65 -8.78 -10.90
N GLU A 39 12.29 -8.45 -9.67
CA GLU A 39 12.96 -8.99 -8.48
C GLU A 39 12.25 -10.31 -8.06
N PRO A 40 13.01 -11.32 -7.58
CA PRO A 40 12.39 -12.51 -7.03
C PRO A 40 11.39 -12.18 -5.91
N ASN A 41 10.23 -12.80 -5.93
CA ASN A 41 9.14 -12.59 -4.96
C ASN A 41 8.58 -11.16 -4.90
N THR A 42 8.78 -10.34 -5.94
CA THR A 42 8.23 -8.99 -6.05
C THR A 42 7.45 -8.86 -7.35
N GLY A 43 6.21 -8.39 -7.28
CA GLY A 43 5.38 -8.03 -8.43
C GLY A 43 5.10 -6.53 -8.43
N GLU A 44 5.61 -5.80 -9.42
CA GLU A 44 5.26 -4.39 -9.63
C GLU A 44 4.07 -4.28 -10.58
N VAL A 45 2.95 -3.77 -10.10
CA VAL A 45 1.72 -3.61 -10.87
C VAL A 45 1.38 -2.13 -11.06
N ALA A 46 0.77 -1.80 -12.20
CA ALA A 46 0.24 -0.47 -12.44
C ALA A 46 -0.95 -0.22 -11.51
N VAL A 47 -1.04 1.01 -10.99
CA VAL A 47 -2.22 1.46 -10.24
C VAL A 47 -3.29 1.85 -11.24
N PRO A 48 -4.48 1.21 -11.23
CA PRO A 48 -5.56 1.54 -12.14
C PRO A 48 -6.09 2.96 -11.85
N ASP A 49 -5.95 3.85 -12.81
CA ASP A 49 -6.45 5.23 -12.70
C ASP A 49 -7.02 5.71 -14.05
N PRO A 50 -8.35 5.74 -14.21
CA PRO A 50 -8.97 6.13 -15.47
C PRO A 50 -8.72 7.62 -15.82
N ARG A 51 -8.25 8.43 -14.90
CA ARG A 51 -7.90 9.83 -15.15
C ARG A 51 -6.69 9.95 -16.07
N LEU A 52 -5.76 9.02 -15.96
CA LEU A 52 -4.54 9.01 -16.78
C LEU A 52 -4.86 8.94 -18.28
N ASP A 53 -5.74 8.02 -18.67
CA ASP A 53 -6.14 7.84 -20.08
C ASP A 53 -6.88 9.06 -20.61
N ARG A 54 -7.76 9.65 -19.80
CA ARG A 54 -8.51 10.86 -20.16
C ARG A 54 -7.60 12.06 -20.36
N ILE A 55 -6.62 12.26 -19.46
CA ILE A 55 -5.60 13.33 -19.60
C ILE A 55 -4.78 13.09 -20.87
N ALA A 56 -4.32 11.85 -21.10
CA ALA A 56 -3.53 11.49 -22.27
C ALA A 56 -4.26 11.72 -23.59
N ALA A 57 -5.55 11.40 -23.65
CA ALA A 57 -6.41 11.66 -24.81
C ALA A 57 -6.51 13.16 -25.10
N VAL A 58 -6.71 14.00 -24.09
CA VAL A 58 -6.75 15.47 -24.21
C VAL A 58 -5.40 16.03 -24.64
N ALA A 59 -4.30 15.57 -24.04
CA ALA A 59 -2.94 15.99 -24.36
C ALA A 59 -2.42 15.42 -25.69
N LYS A 60 -3.13 14.44 -26.26
CA LYS A 60 -2.72 13.69 -27.46
C LYS A 60 -1.33 13.08 -27.31
N SER A 61 -1.09 12.50 -26.16
CA SER A 61 0.19 11.93 -25.78
C SER A 61 0.48 10.65 -26.56
N LYS A 62 1.75 10.46 -26.92
CA LYS A 62 2.20 9.23 -27.60
C LYS A 62 2.40 8.07 -26.64
N GLU A 63 2.76 8.37 -25.41
CA GLU A 63 3.01 7.38 -24.37
C GLU A 63 2.16 7.70 -23.13
N ILE A 64 1.67 6.66 -22.48
CA ILE A 64 0.87 6.72 -21.27
C ILE A 64 1.60 5.89 -20.22
N ILE A 65 2.06 6.51 -19.14
CA ILE A 65 2.89 5.87 -18.13
C ILE A 65 2.17 5.90 -16.78
N PRO A 66 1.59 4.77 -16.34
CA PRO A 66 0.95 4.67 -15.04
C PRO A 66 1.97 4.70 -13.90
N THR A 67 1.52 5.05 -12.71
CA THR A 67 2.28 4.79 -11.50
C THR A 67 2.19 3.32 -11.11
N ARG A 68 3.11 2.87 -10.24
CA ARG A 68 3.22 1.47 -9.86
C ARG A 68 3.33 1.32 -8.34
N ILE A 69 2.84 0.19 -7.85
CA ILE A 69 3.02 -0.28 -6.49
C ILE A 69 3.63 -1.69 -6.51
N ALA A 70 4.53 -1.98 -5.59
CA ALA A 70 5.15 -3.27 -5.48
C ALA A 70 4.45 -4.13 -4.42
N PHE A 71 4.19 -5.39 -4.76
CA PHE A 71 3.76 -6.42 -3.83
C PHE A 71 4.89 -7.43 -3.64
N VAL A 72 5.22 -7.74 -2.38
CA VAL A 72 6.30 -8.66 -2.03
C VAL A 72 5.67 -9.90 -1.38
N ASP A 73 5.93 -11.08 -1.94
CA ASP A 73 5.51 -12.33 -1.31
C ASP A 73 6.42 -12.64 -0.12
N ILE A 74 5.89 -12.49 1.08
CA ILE A 74 6.59 -12.83 2.31
C ILE A 74 6.22 -14.27 2.69
N ALA A 75 7.22 -15.14 2.78
CA ALA A 75 7.03 -16.54 3.11
C ALA A 75 6.18 -16.70 4.39
N GLY A 76 5.26 -17.68 4.37
CA GLY A 76 4.25 -17.83 5.42
C GLY A 76 4.82 -17.95 6.82
N LEU A 77 4.17 -17.32 7.77
CA LEU A 77 4.46 -17.41 9.20
C LEU A 77 4.08 -18.81 9.71
N VAL A 78 4.96 -19.41 10.49
CA VAL A 78 4.66 -20.57 11.33
C VAL A 78 4.67 -20.11 12.79
N ARG A 79 3.78 -20.67 13.62
CA ARG A 79 3.78 -20.40 15.07
C ARG A 79 5.18 -20.59 15.66
N GLY A 80 5.61 -19.66 16.52
CA GLY A 80 6.93 -19.66 17.13
C GLY A 80 8.01 -18.92 16.34
N ALA A 81 7.64 -18.21 15.28
CA ALA A 81 8.58 -17.40 14.49
C ALA A 81 9.29 -16.35 15.33
N SER A 82 8.63 -15.80 16.35
CA SER A 82 9.20 -14.83 17.30
C SER A 82 10.30 -15.41 18.18
N LYS A 83 10.37 -16.72 18.34
CA LYS A 83 11.40 -17.41 19.17
C LYS A 83 12.73 -17.65 18.45
N GLY A 84 12.86 -17.23 17.20
CA GLY A 84 14.15 -16.86 16.62
C GLY A 84 15.00 -17.97 16.02
N GLU A 85 14.42 -19.05 15.47
CA GLU A 85 15.21 -20.01 14.69
C GLU A 85 14.83 -20.00 13.21
N GLY A 86 15.82 -19.75 12.34
CA GLY A 86 15.73 -19.98 10.90
C GLY A 86 14.73 -19.10 10.14
N LEU A 87 13.71 -19.69 9.54
CA LEU A 87 12.73 -19.03 8.65
C LEU A 87 11.92 -17.93 9.32
N GLY A 88 11.70 -18.00 10.65
CA GLY A 88 10.98 -16.97 11.39
C GLY A 88 11.70 -15.62 11.40
N ASN A 89 13.01 -15.62 11.60
CA ASN A 89 13.81 -14.37 11.55
C ASN A 89 13.79 -13.72 10.16
N GLN A 90 13.83 -14.54 9.11
CA GLN A 90 13.76 -14.02 7.74
C GLN A 90 12.37 -13.43 7.44
N PHE A 91 11.29 -14.06 7.90
CA PHE A 91 9.94 -13.51 7.81
C PHE A 91 9.84 -12.14 8.46
N LEU A 92 10.31 -12.00 9.72
CA LEU A 92 10.28 -10.73 10.46
C LEU A 92 11.17 -9.66 9.80
N ALA A 93 12.31 -10.06 9.21
CA ALA A 93 13.17 -9.13 8.48
C ALA A 93 12.46 -8.59 7.21
N ASN A 94 11.81 -9.47 6.44
CA ASN A 94 11.09 -9.07 5.24
C ASN A 94 9.92 -8.12 5.54
N ILE A 95 9.21 -8.30 6.67
CA ILE A 95 8.16 -7.36 7.09
C ILE A 95 8.73 -5.97 7.40
N ARG A 96 9.95 -5.86 7.93
CA ARG A 96 10.57 -4.55 8.19
C ARG A 96 10.92 -3.76 6.92
N GLU A 97 10.97 -4.42 5.76
CA GLU A 97 11.36 -3.82 4.48
C GLU A 97 10.18 -3.34 3.65
N VAL A 98 8.95 -3.55 4.12
CA VAL A 98 7.73 -3.13 3.43
C VAL A 98 7.07 -1.95 4.14
N ASP A 99 6.23 -1.19 3.42
CA ASP A 99 5.55 0.00 3.95
C ASP A 99 4.17 -0.35 4.54
N ALA A 100 3.55 -1.46 4.09
CA ALA A 100 2.26 -1.95 4.57
C ALA A 100 2.19 -3.47 4.50
N ILE A 101 1.29 -4.05 5.29
CA ILE A 101 1.01 -5.48 5.32
C ILE A 101 -0.33 -5.75 4.65
N VAL A 102 -0.34 -6.64 3.66
CA VAL A 102 -1.52 -7.23 3.04
C VAL A 102 -1.70 -8.63 3.61
N HIS A 103 -2.64 -8.79 4.53
CA HIS A 103 -2.84 -10.04 5.26
C HIS A 103 -3.96 -10.86 4.62
N VAL A 104 -3.60 -11.93 3.92
CA VAL A 104 -4.54 -12.84 3.26
C VAL A 104 -5.10 -13.83 4.26
N LEU A 105 -6.43 -13.89 4.35
CA LEU A 105 -7.20 -14.74 5.25
C LEU A 105 -8.08 -15.70 4.45
N ARG A 106 -8.16 -16.94 4.88
CA ARG A 106 -9.03 -17.94 4.28
C ARG A 106 -10.46 -17.77 4.77
N CYS A 107 -11.34 -17.36 3.86
CA CYS A 107 -12.77 -17.18 4.09
C CYS A 107 -13.62 -18.09 3.19
N PHE A 108 -13.11 -19.27 2.84
CA PHE A 108 -13.77 -20.28 2.02
C PHE A 108 -13.61 -21.68 2.63
N GLU A 109 -14.60 -22.52 2.39
CA GLU A 109 -14.55 -23.94 2.73
C GLU A 109 -14.13 -24.74 1.49
N ASP A 110 -13.22 -25.69 1.70
CA ASP A 110 -12.76 -26.63 0.67
C ASP A 110 -12.18 -27.85 1.38
N ASP A 111 -12.85 -28.99 1.20
CA ASP A 111 -12.48 -30.27 1.85
C ASP A 111 -11.14 -30.82 1.34
N ASP A 112 -10.74 -30.46 0.13
CA ASP A 112 -9.47 -30.88 -0.48
C ASP A 112 -8.27 -30.08 -0.01
N ILE A 113 -8.51 -28.92 0.63
CA ILE A 113 -7.47 -28.04 1.14
C ILE A 113 -7.43 -28.07 2.67
N THR A 114 -6.45 -28.75 3.24
CA THR A 114 -6.30 -28.83 4.70
C THR A 114 -5.93 -27.46 5.28
N HIS A 115 -6.69 -27.02 6.29
CA HIS A 115 -6.31 -25.84 7.09
C HIS A 115 -5.28 -26.25 8.16
N VAL A 116 -4.26 -25.40 8.38
CA VAL A 116 -3.15 -25.68 9.32
C VAL A 116 -3.65 -25.88 10.76
N GLU A 117 -4.70 -25.15 11.15
CA GLU A 117 -5.31 -25.20 12.48
C GLU A 117 -6.50 -26.18 12.55
N GLY A 118 -6.81 -26.90 11.46
CA GLY A 118 -7.92 -27.86 11.40
C GLY A 118 -9.33 -27.24 11.45
N ARG A 119 -9.43 -25.93 11.36
CA ARG A 119 -10.70 -25.15 11.33
C ARG A 119 -10.53 -23.90 10.49
N ILE A 120 -11.62 -23.40 9.92
CA ILE A 120 -11.66 -22.12 9.23
C ILE A 120 -12.16 -21.05 10.21
N ASP A 121 -11.25 -20.20 10.64
CA ASP A 121 -11.53 -19.09 11.55
C ASP A 121 -10.57 -17.93 11.19
N PRO A 122 -10.93 -17.08 10.21
CA PRO A 122 -10.05 -16.05 9.71
C PRO A 122 -9.68 -15.01 10.76
N VAL A 123 -10.53 -14.79 11.78
CA VAL A 123 -10.22 -13.87 12.88
C VAL A 123 -9.12 -14.45 13.76
N ALA A 124 -9.23 -15.73 14.15
CA ALA A 124 -8.20 -16.40 14.93
C ALA A 124 -6.88 -16.55 14.15
N ASP A 125 -6.95 -16.72 12.83
CA ASP A 125 -5.77 -16.73 11.95
C ASP A 125 -5.07 -15.38 11.93
N ALA A 126 -5.84 -14.28 11.84
CA ALA A 126 -5.32 -12.93 11.92
C ALA A 126 -4.65 -12.65 13.26
N GLU A 127 -5.29 -13.04 14.37
CA GLU A 127 -4.74 -12.90 15.72
C GLU A 127 -3.46 -13.72 15.92
N THR A 128 -3.34 -14.89 15.30
CA THR A 128 -2.13 -15.71 15.36
C THR A 128 -0.93 -14.97 14.76
N VAL A 129 -1.06 -14.42 13.58
CA VAL A 129 0.00 -13.65 12.91
C VAL A 129 0.33 -12.39 13.71
N GLU A 130 -0.69 -11.64 14.13
CA GLU A 130 -0.53 -10.41 14.89
C GLU A 130 0.22 -10.66 16.21
N THR A 131 -0.09 -11.76 16.91
CA THR A 131 0.55 -12.14 18.17
C THR A 131 2.05 -12.37 17.97
N GLU A 132 2.46 -13.07 16.92
CA GLU A 132 3.88 -13.29 16.64
C GLU A 132 4.63 -11.98 16.36
N LEU A 133 4.01 -11.06 15.62
CA LEU A 133 4.58 -9.72 15.38
C LEU A 133 4.70 -8.92 16.68
N MET A 134 3.67 -8.93 17.52
CA MET A 134 3.68 -8.25 18.81
C MET A 134 4.75 -8.81 19.76
N LEU A 135 4.93 -10.13 19.81
CA LEU A 135 5.96 -10.76 20.65
C LEU A 135 7.37 -10.37 20.20
N ALA A 136 7.62 -10.32 18.89
CA ALA A 136 8.90 -9.89 18.35
C ALA A 136 9.19 -8.40 18.67
N ASP A 137 8.18 -7.55 18.53
CA ASP A 137 8.30 -6.13 18.90
C ASP A 137 8.50 -5.94 20.39
N LEU A 138 7.77 -6.67 21.23
CA LEU A 138 7.87 -6.62 22.68
C LEU A 138 9.30 -6.94 23.14
N ASP A 139 9.87 -8.06 22.69
CA ASP A 139 11.24 -8.47 23.04
C ASP A 139 12.28 -7.41 22.61
N SER A 140 12.12 -6.86 21.39
CA SER A 140 13.01 -5.83 20.88
C SER A 140 12.88 -4.51 21.67
N LEU A 141 11.64 -4.07 21.92
CA LEU A 141 11.36 -2.77 22.51
C LEU A 141 11.70 -2.73 24.01
N GLU A 142 11.47 -3.79 24.78
CA GLU A 142 11.83 -3.87 26.20
C GLU A 142 13.32 -3.63 26.41
N ARG A 143 14.16 -4.25 25.59
CA ARG A 143 15.62 -4.05 25.66
C ARG A 143 16.00 -2.61 25.34
N ARG A 144 15.40 -2.02 24.31
CA ARG A 144 15.67 -0.64 23.87
C ARG A 144 15.19 0.38 24.90
N VAL A 145 13.99 0.22 25.45
CA VAL A 145 13.43 1.11 26.50
C VAL A 145 14.33 1.14 27.73
N THR A 146 14.84 -0.02 28.16
CA THR A 146 15.76 -0.12 29.32
C THR A 146 17.02 0.71 29.10
N GLN A 147 17.59 0.69 27.90
CA GLN A 147 18.78 1.47 27.56
C GLN A 147 18.50 2.97 27.48
N ILE A 148 17.39 3.35 26.77
CA ILE A 148 17.00 4.75 26.61
C ILE A 148 16.62 5.38 27.95
N ARG A 149 15.94 4.64 28.83
CA ARG A 149 15.60 5.12 30.19
C ARG A 149 16.85 5.49 31.00
N LYS A 150 17.92 4.69 30.93
CA LYS A 150 19.19 5.02 31.56
C LYS A 150 19.83 6.30 30.99
N ARG A 151 19.80 6.45 29.65
CA ARG A 151 20.30 7.68 28.99
C ARG A 151 19.50 8.91 29.41
N ALA A 152 18.16 8.79 29.46
CA ALA A 152 17.27 9.87 29.87
C ALA A 152 17.50 10.31 31.30
N GLN A 153 17.75 9.36 32.23
CA GLN A 153 18.18 9.67 33.62
C GLN A 153 19.49 10.45 33.67
N GLY A 154 20.40 10.20 32.73
CA GLY A 154 21.63 10.96 32.52
C GLY A 154 21.42 12.32 31.83
N LYS A 155 20.19 12.80 31.67
CA LYS A 155 19.79 14.06 31.00
C LYS A 155 20.16 14.14 29.51
N ASP A 156 20.26 13.02 28.85
CA ASP A 156 20.39 12.95 27.38
C ASP A 156 19.09 13.47 26.74
N LYS A 157 19.15 14.58 26.00
CA LYS A 157 17.99 15.26 25.44
C LYS A 157 17.27 14.43 24.38
N GLU A 158 18.03 13.70 23.56
CA GLU A 158 17.45 12.81 22.54
C GLU A 158 16.69 11.66 23.21
N ALA A 159 17.30 11.01 24.20
CA ALA A 159 16.64 9.95 24.95
C ALA A 159 15.37 10.43 25.67
N MET A 160 15.40 11.66 26.21
CA MET A 160 14.23 12.26 26.87
C MET A 160 13.09 12.55 25.89
N SER A 161 13.36 12.88 24.63
CA SER A 161 12.33 13.16 23.64
C SER A 161 11.69 11.88 23.09
N VAL A 162 12.43 10.79 22.92
CA VAL A 162 11.89 9.55 22.34
C VAL A 162 11.26 8.61 23.37
N LEU A 163 11.68 8.68 24.63
CA LEU A 163 11.25 7.76 25.70
C LEU A 163 9.74 7.71 25.90
N PRO A 164 8.98 8.82 25.90
CA PRO A 164 7.54 8.78 26.11
C PRO A 164 6.80 7.96 25.05
N VAL A 165 7.17 8.09 23.77
CA VAL A 165 6.58 7.32 22.68
C VAL A 165 6.92 5.83 22.79
N MET A 166 8.18 5.53 23.14
CA MET A 166 8.61 4.14 23.36
C MET A 166 7.86 3.47 24.51
N GLU A 167 7.60 4.18 25.61
CA GLU A 167 6.87 3.66 26.77
C GLU A 167 5.38 3.45 26.45
N GLN A 168 4.76 4.34 25.66
CA GLN A 168 3.39 4.14 25.16
C GLN A 168 3.29 2.91 24.25
N ALA A 169 4.23 2.76 23.31
CA ALA A 169 4.29 1.59 22.44
C ALA A 169 4.47 0.29 23.23
N LEU A 170 5.38 0.30 24.22
CA LEU A 170 5.61 -0.84 25.11
C LEU A 170 4.35 -1.21 25.91
N ALA A 171 3.65 -0.22 26.45
CA ALA A 171 2.41 -0.45 27.20
C ALA A 171 1.31 -1.08 26.32
N LEU A 172 1.19 -0.68 25.06
CA LEU A 172 0.24 -1.33 24.14
C LEU A 172 0.60 -2.80 23.90
N LEU A 173 1.86 -3.10 23.58
CA LEU A 173 2.33 -4.47 23.34
C LEU A 173 2.12 -5.36 24.57
N GLN A 174 2.41 -4.87 25.78
CA GLN A 174 2.18 -5.59 27.03
C GLN A 174 0.69 -5.87 27.29
N ASN A 175 -0.21 -5.06 26.72
CA ASN A 175 -1.65 -5.26 26.78
C ASN A 175 -2.20 -6.02 25.55
N GLY A 176 -1.36 -6.66 24.75
CA GLY A 176 -1.76 -7.42 23.58
C GLY A 176 -2.38 -6.57 22.48
N LYS A 177 -1.89 -5.34 22.29
CA LYS A 177 -2.37 -4.40 21.27
C LYS A 177 -1.25 -3.97 20.36
N PRO A 178 -1.49 -3.88 19.03
CA PRO A 178 -0.48 -3.46 18.06
C PRO A 178 -0.16 -1.97 18.18
N THR A 179 1.09 -1.61 17.93
CA THR A 179 1.57 -0.24 18.09
C THR A 179 1.04 0.74 17.07
N ARG A 180 0.50 0.27 15.92
CA ARG A 180 -0.18 1.13 14.92
C ARG A 180 -1.38 1.88 15.49
N LEU A 181 -1.99 1.41 16.57
CA LEU A 181 -3.09 2.12 17.22
C LEU A 181 -2.68 3.49 17.76
N LEU A 182 -1.39 3.69 18.10
CA LEU A 182 -0.87 5.00 18.52
C LEU A 182 -0.92 6.05 17.41
N ARG A 183 -0.88 5.65 16.13
CA ARG A 183 -0.83 6.61 15.01
C ARG A 183 -1.99 7.61 15.00
N ARG A 184 -3.11 7.29 15.63
CA ARG A 184 -4.28 8.15 15.71
C ARG A 184 -4.23 9.14 16.87
N GLU A 185 -3.38 8.89 17.85
CA GLU A 185 -3.31 9.63 19.11
C GLU A 185 -2.08 10.54 19.19
N LEU A 186 -1.04 10.24 18.41
CA LEU A 186 0.24 10.93 18.46
C LEU A 186 0.23 12.22 17.61
N ALA A 187 0.96 13.22 18.12
CA ALA A 187 1.30 14.41 17.36
C ALA A 187 2.28 14.09 16.20
N PRO A 188 2.37 14.94 15.15
CA PRO A 188 3.23 14.67 13.99
C PRO A 188 4.71 14.42 14.33
N GLU A 189 5.27 15.13 15.31
CA GLU A 189 6.63 14.92 15.78
C GLU A 189 6.81 13.54 16.44
N ASP A 190 5.82 13.08 17.21
CA ASP A 190 5.84 11.79 17.88
C ASP A 190 5.61 10.63 16.88
N LEU A 191 4.84 10.86 15.81
CA LEU A 191 4.73 9.90 14.71
C LEU A 191 6.07 9.63 14.06
N THR A 192 6.89 10.67 13.86
CA THR A 192 8.26 10.50 13.33
C THR A 192 9.12 9.62 14.27
N VAL A 193 8.93 9.77 15.58
CA VAL A 193 9.60 8.90 16.55
C VAL A 193 9.11 7.47 16.44
N LEU A 194 7.79 7.25 16.38
CA LEU A 194 7.20 5.91 16.24
C LEU A 194 7.71 5.20 14.98
N ASP A 195 7.73 5.90 13.85
CA ASP A 195 8.24 5.37 12.57
C ASP A 195 9.73 5.01 12.67
N GLY A 196 10.53 5.84 13.34
CA GLY A 196 11.95 5.59 13.63
C GLY A 196 12.20 4.38 14.55
N LEU A 197 11.19 3.90 15.28
CA LEU A 197 11.31 2.68 16.08
C LEU A 197 11.35 1.42 15.22
N ASN A 198 10.84 1.48 13.99
CA ASN A 198 10.79 0.38 13.04
C ASN A 198 10.15 -0.90 13.63
N LEU A 199 9.00 -0.72 14.27
CA LEU A 199 8.24 -1.82 14.87
C LEU A 199 7.36 -2.49 13.81
N LEU A 200 7.29 -3.82 13.84
CA LEU A 200 6.50 -4.62 12.90
C LEU A 200 5.01 -4.30 12.99
N THR A 201 4.51 -4.12 14.20
CA THR A 201 3.10 -3.81 14.46
C THR A 201 2.74 -2.34 14.28
N SER A 202 3.69 -1.48 13.88
CA SER A 202 3.43 -0.09 13.48
C SER A 202 2.99 0.04 12.02
N HIS A 203 3.26 -0.99 11.19
CA HIS A 203 2.81 -1.01 9.80
C HIS A 203 1.29 -0.98 9.68
N PRO A 204 0.73 -0.22 8.74
CA PRO A 204 -0.67 -0.31 8.39
C PRO A 204 -0.98 -1.71 7.81
N VAL A 205 -2.20 -2.19 8.08
CA VAL A 205 -2.65 -3.54 7.67
C VAL A 205 -3.92 -3.45 6.84
N LEU A 206 -3.94 -4.19 5.73
CA LEU A 206 -5.12 -4.47 4.91
C LEU A 206 -5.41 -5.96 4.98
N TYR A 207 -6.62 -6.34 5.42
CA TYR A 207 -7.05 -7.73 5.42
C TYR A 207 -7.69 -8.09 4.08
N VAL A 208 -7.21 -9.16 3.46
CA VAL A 208 -7.73 -9.70 2.22
C VAL A 208 -8.49 -10.99 2.53
N CYS A 209 -9.81 -10.92 2.43
CA CYS A 209 -10.69 -12.06 2.60
C CYS A 209 -10.74 -12.86 1.29
N ASN A 210 -9.98 -13.97 1.23
CA ASN A 210 -10.03 -14.86 0.09
C ASN A 210 -11.23 -15.81 0.24
N VAL A 211 -12.19 -15.67 -0.68
CA VAL A 211 -13.47 -16.40 -0.67
C VAL A 211 -13.58 -17.37 -1.86
N ALA A 212 -14.56 -18.27 -1.81
CA ALA A 212 -14.97 -19.06 -2.97
C ALA A 212 -15.56 -18.15 -4.06
N GLU A 213 -15.59 -18.63 -5.31
CA GLU A 213 -16.09 -17.86 -6.45
C GLU A 213 -17.53 -17.37 -6.24
N ALA A 214 -18.39 -18.21 -5.66
CA ALA A 214 -19.78 -17.87 -5.39
C ALA A 214 -19.97 -16.69 -4.43
N ASP A 215 -18.99 -16.44 -3.57
CA ASP A 215 -19.02 -15.39 -2.55
C ASP A 215 -18.24 -14.12 -2.95
N ALA A 216 -17.64 -14.10 -4.14
CA ALA A 216 -16.76 -13.02 -4.57
C ALA A 216 -17.46 -11.66 -4.68
N ALA A 217 -18.74 -11.65 -5.05
CA ALA A 217 -19.53 -10.42 -5.20
C ALA A 217 -20.10 -9.90 -3.87
N THR A 218 -20.46 -10.79 -2.94
CA THR A 218 -21.26 -10.44 -1.75
C THR A 218 -20.55 -10.70 -0.41
N GLY A 219 -19.48 -11.50 -0.43
CA GLY A 219 -18.86 -12.02 0.79
C GLY A 219 -19.74 -13.08 1.48
N ASN A 220 -19.33 -13.46 2.68
CA ASN A 220 -19.99 -14.46 3.52
C ASN A 220 -19.84 -14.13 5.02
N GLU A 221 -20.26 -15.04 5.92
CA GLU A 221 -20.17 -14.83 7.38
C GLU A 221 -18.71 -14.62 7.86
N HIS A 222 -17.75 -15.28 7.24
CA HIS A 222 -16.32 -15.10 7.56
C HIS A 222 -15.84 -13.70 7.18
N THR A 223 -16.23 -13.17 6.02
CA THR A 223 -15.86 -11.81 5.61
C THR A 223 -16.45 -10.78 6.55
N GLN A 224 -17.70 -10.94 6.98
CA GLN A 224 -18.35 -10.04 7.93
C GLN A 224 -17.64 -10.02 9.29
N ALA A 225 -17.18 -11.20 9.77
CA ALA A 225 -16.41 -11.30 11.01
C ALA A 225 -15.06 -10.56 10.90
N VAL A 226 -14.37 -10.70 9.77
CA VAL A 226 -13.11 -9.99 9.50
C VAL A 226 -13.34 -8.48 9.38
N GLU A 227 -14.38 -8.03 8.68
CA GLU A 227 -14.73 -6.62 8.55
C GLU A 227 -14.97 -5.97 9.91
N LYS A 228 -15.70 -6.66 10.79
CA LYS A 228 -15.95 -6.19 12.17
C LYS A 228 -14.65 -6.08 12.97
N MET A 229 -13.78 -7.07 12.88
CA MET A 229 -12.45 -7.06 13.52
C MET A 229 -11.60 -5.92 12.98
N ALA A 230 -11.49 -5.79 11.66
CA ALA A 230 -10.71 -4.75 11.00
C ALA A 230 -11.18 -3.34 11.36
N ALA A 231 -12.50 -3.10 11.36
CA ALA A 231 -13.08 -1.81 11.74
C ALA A 231 -12.71 -1.41 13.18
N ALA A 232 -12.71 -2.36 14.13
CA ALA A 232 -12.30 -2.11 15.51
C ALA A 232 -10.84 -1.67 15.64
N GLN A 233 -9.98 -2.12 14.71
CA GLN A 233 -8.57 -1.74 14.63
C GLN A 233 -8.33 -0.55 13.68
N GLY A 234 -9.37 -0.12 12.93
CA GLY A 234 -9.29 0.86 11.88
C GLY A 234 -8.44 0.43 10.69
N ALA A 235 -8.41 -0.85 10.44
CA ALA A 235 -7.85 -1.44 9.25
C ALA A 235 -8.92 -1.56 8.14
N GLY A 236 -8.47 -1.66 6.89
CA GLY A 236 -9.32 -1.92 5.74
C GLY A 236 -9.51 -3.41 5.48
N THR A 237 -10.52 -3.74 4.65
CA THR A 237 -10.77 -5.09 4.16
C THR A 237 -11.03 -5.07 2.66
N VAL A 238 -10.62 -6.14 1.96
CA VAL A 238 -10.94 -6.39 0.55
C VAL A 238 -11.41 -7.84 0.42
N ILE A 239 -12.53 -8.05 -0.25
CA ILE A 239 -13.01 -9.38 -0.62
C ILE A 239 -12.49 -9.71 -2.01
N ILE A 240 -11.87 -10.89 -2.15
CA ILE A 240 -11.27 -11.35 -3.40
C ILE A 240 -11.45 -12.87 -3.51
N SER A 241 -11.61 -13.39 -4.72
CA SER A 241 -11.45 -14.81 -4.99
C SER A 241 -10.15 -15.02 -5.76
N ALA A 242 -9.16 -15.60 -5.11
CA ALA A 242 -7.88 -15.87 -5.75
C ALA A 242 -8.00 -16.82 -6.95
N ALA A 243 -9.04 -17.67 -6.99
CA ALA A 243 -9.35 -18.53 -8.12
C ALA A 243 -9.80 -17.69 -9.33
N ILE A 244 -10.77 -16.78 -9.15
CA ILE A 244 -11.21 -15.84 -10.19
C ILE A 244 -10.02 -15.02 -10.71
N GLU A 245 -9.20 -14.45 -9.83
CA GLU A 245 -8.06 -13.65 -10.25
C GLU A 245 -7.03 -14.44 -11.07
N ALA A 246 -6.84 -15.72 -10.73
CA ALA A 246 -5.95 -16.61 -11.49
C ALA A 246 -6.48 -16.90 -12.90
N GLU A 247 -7.80 -16.91 -13.11
CA GLU A 247 -8.43 -17.05 -14.41
C GLU A 247 -8.38 -15.73 -15.19
N VAL A 248 -8.82 -14.64 -14.58
CA VAL A 248 -8.81 -13.28 -15.15
C VAL A 248 -7.43 -12.91 -15.69
N ALA A 249 -6.37 -13.17 -14.92
CA ALA A 249 -4.99 -12.88 -15.33
C ALA A 249 -4.51 -13.65 -16.60
N GLN A 250 -5.34 -14.52 -17.17
CA GLN A 250 -5.05 -15.29 -18.38
C GLN A 250 -5.93 -14.88 -19.57
N LEU A 251 -6.96 -14.07 -19.32
CA LEU A 251 -7.92 -13.67 -20.34
C LEU A 251 -7.45 -12.42 -21.12
N PRO A 252 -7.79 -12.29 -22.39
CA PRO A 252 -7.74 -11.01 -23.10
C PRO A 252 -8.73 -10.00 -22.51
N ASP A 253 -8.44 -8.70 -22.65
CA ASP A 253 -9.22 -7.60 -22.03
C ASP A 253 -10.72 -7.60 -22.40
N ASP A 254 -11.09 -8.08 -23.58
CA ASP A 254 -12.47 -8.18 -24.03
C ASP A 254 -13.22 -9.36 -23.38
N GLU A 255 -12.55 -10.50 -23.20
CA GLU A 255 -13.09 -11.68 -22.52
C GLU A 255 -13.16 -11.48 -20.99
N GLU A 256 -12.20 -10.76 -20.41
CA GLU A 256 -12.14 -10.42 -18.98
C GLU A 256 -13.45 -9.76 -18.52
N ARG A 257 -13.93 -8.74 -19.25
CA ARG A 257 -15.15 -8.01 -18.89
C ARG A 257 -16.39 -8.90 -18.91
N GLU A 258 -16.52 -9.77 -19.91
CA GLU A 258 -17.64 -10.69 -20.00
C GLU A 258 -17.60 -11.73 -18.87
N PHE A 259 -16.42 -12.23 -18.57
CA PHE A 259 -16.22 -13.19 -17.48
C PHE A 259 -16.59 -12.57 -16.12
N LEU A 260 -16.06 -11.39 -15.77
CA LEU A 260 -16.38 -10.69 -14.54
C LEU A 260 -17.87 -10.37 -14.41
N ALA A 261 -18.50 -9.89 -15.49
CA ALA A 261 -19.94 -9.63 -15.51
C ALA A 261 -20.77 -10.90 -15.28
N SER A 262 -20.34 -12.06 -15.78
CA SER A 262 -21.00 -13.35 -15.54
C SER A 262 -20.94 -13.78 -14.08
N MET A 263 -19.89 -13.34 -13.35
CA MET A 263 -19.69 -13.58 -11.92
C MET A 263 -20.32 -12.50 -11.03
N GLY A 264 -21.00 -11.51 -11.62
CA GLY A 264 -21.58 -10.38 -10.89
C GLY A 264 -20.54 -9.38 -10.36
N LEU A 265 -19.36 -9.35 -10.98
CA LEU A 265 -18.27 -8.45 -10.63
C LEU A 265 -18.15 -7.32 -11.65
N GLU A 266 -17.90 -6.09 -11.16
CA GLU A 266 -17.70 -4.91 -12.01
C GLU A 266 -16.24 -4.74 -12.43
N GLU A 267 -15.30 -5.29 -11.65
CA GLU A 267 -13.87 -5.15 -11.84
C GLU A 267 -13.11 -6.31 -11.19
N PRO A 268 -11.84 -6.56 -11.58
CA PRO A 268 -10.97 -7.52 -10.89
C PRO A 268 -10.79 -7.20 -9.42
N GLY A 269 -10.73 -8.22 -8.58
CA GLY A 269 -10.40 -8.05 -7.17
C GLY A 269 -8.97 -7.54 -6.95
N LEU A 270 -8.05 -7.84 -7.86
CA LEU A 270 -6.69 -7.28 -7.85
C LEU A 270 -6.70 -5.76 -7.99
N ASP A 271 -7.55 -5.18 -8.81
CA ASP A 271 -7.67 -3.73 -8.95
C ASP A 271 -8.17 -3.08 -7.65
N LYS A 272 -9.14 -3.73 -6.98
CA LYS A 272 -9.58 -3.31 -5.64
C LYS A 272 -8.44 -3.38 -4.62
N LEU A 273 -7.67 -4.48 -4.65
CA LEU A 273 -6.52 -4.66 -3.77
C LEU A 273 -5.44 -3.59 -3.99
N ILE A 274 -5.11 -3.30 -5.25
CA ILE A 274 -4.10 -2.30 -5.61
C ILE A 274 -4.53 -0.92 -5.10
N ARG A 275 -5.80 -0.52 -5.34
CA ARG A 275 -6.32 0.77 -4.85
C ARG A 275 -6.38 0.82 -3.33
N ALA A 276 -6.84 -0.25 -2.68
CA ALA A 276 -6.89 -0.31 -1.22
C ALA A 276 -5.48 -0.22 -0.58
N GLY A 277 -4.47 -0.85 -1.20
CA GLY A 277 -3.07 -0.71 -0.79
C GLY A 277 -2.54 0.73 -0.95
N TYR A 278 -2.95 1.39 -2.03
CA TYR A 278 -2.61 2.78 -2.31
C TYR A 278 -3.20 3.73 -1.26
N ASP A 279 -4.49 3.55 -0.96
CA ASP A 279 -5.20 4.33 0.06
C ASP A 279 -4.65 4.07 1.47
N LEU A 280 -4.30 2.81 1.78
CA LEU A 280 -3.73 2.40 3.06
C LEU A 280 -2.43 3.15 3.38
N LEU A 281 -1.62 3.41 2.35
CA LEU A 281 -0.37 4.15 2.44
C LEU A 281 -0.56 5.67 2.32
N HIS A 282 -1.81 6.14 2.29
CA HIS A 282 -2.15 7.55 2.13
C HIS A 282 -1.49 8.19 0.90
N LEU A 283 -1.42 7.43 -0.20
CA LEU A 283 -0.84 7.89 -1.45
C LEU A 283 -1.86 8.65 -2.27
N ILE A 284 -1.36 9.62 -3.02
CA ILE A 284 -2.12 10.36 -4.02
C ILE A 284 -1.34 10.41 -5.33
N THR A 285 -2.07 10.67 -6.41
CA THR A 285 -1.50 10.76 -7.75
C THR A 285 -1.61 12.19 -8.27
N TYR A 286 -0.51 12.73 -8.77
CA TYR A 286 -0.51 13.88 -9.65
C TYR A 286 -0.02 13.47 -11.04
N PHE A 287 -0.28 14.30 -12.04
CA PHE A 287 0.01 14.01 -13.43
C PHE A 287 0.92 15.05 -14.06
N THR A 288 1.76 14.59 -14.98
CA THR A 288 2.42 15.48 -15.96
C THR A 288 1.89 15.11 -17.33
N ALA A 289 1.52 16.10 -18.14
CA ALA A 289 0.92 15.87 -19.44
C ALA A 289 1.63 16.67 -20.53
N GLY A 290 1.85 16.03 -21.66
CA GLY A 290 2.45 16.66 -22.84
C GLY A 290 2.35 15.76 -24.08
N PRO A 291 2.70 16.29 -25.28
CA PRO A 291 2.56 15.53 -26.53
C PRO A 291 3.44 14.28 -26.60
N LYS A 292 4.55 14.23 -25.84
CA LYS A 292 5.41 13.04 -25.76
C LYS A 292 4.80 11.98 -24.87
N GLU A 293 4.51 12.35 -23.63
CA GLU A 293 4.01 11.44 -22.63
C GLU A 293 3.02 12.13 -21.69
N THR A 294 2.06 11.36 -21.19
CA THR A 294 1.31 11.63 -19.97
C THR A 294 1.72 10.59 -18.94
N ARG A 295 2.09 11.06 -17.75
CA ARG A 295 2.59 10.20 -16.69
C ARG A 295 1.94 10.50 -15.35
N ALA A 296 1.58 9.44 -14.64
CA ALA A 296 1.13 9.47 -13.27
C ALA A 296 2.32 9.35 -12.31
N TRP A 297 2.30 10.13 -11.23
CA TRP A 297 3.35 10.17 -10.20
C TRP A 297 2.73 9.97 -8.83
N THR A 298 3.34 9.09 -8.03
CA THR A 298 2.90 8.80 -6.67
C THR A 298 3.62 9.68 -5.66
N ILE A 299 2.86 10.28 -4.75
CA ILE A 299 3.36 10.99 -3.58
C ILE A 299 2.47 10.68 -2.38
N GLU A 300 2.97 10.92 -1.17
CA GLU A 300 2.15 10.88 0.03
C GLU A 300 1.26 12.11 0.11
N LYS A 301 0.06 11.94 0.64
CA LYS A 301 -0.88 13.04 0.92
C LYS A 301 -0.23 14.04 1.88
N GLY A 302 -0.27 15.32 1.53
CA GLY A 302 0.39 16.38 2.30
C GLY A 302 1.75 16.81 1.73
N THR A 303 2.25 16.13 0.70
CA THR A 303 3.50 16.50 0.01
C THR A 303 3.41 17.86 -0.64
N LYS A 304 4.42 18.71 -0.45
CA LYS A 304 4.50 20.02 -1.07
C LYS A 304 5.09 19.97 -2.49
N ALA A 305 4.81 20.98 -3.29
CA ALA A 305 5.23 21.04 -4.69
C ALA A 305 6.73 20.83 -4.95
N PRO A 306 7.69 21.34 -4.14
CA PRO A 306 9.11 21.04 -4.36
C PRO A 306 9.43 19.55 -4.20
N GLN A 307 8.92 18.88 -3.16
CA GLN A 307 9.13 17.46 -2.93
C GLN A 307 8.47 16.61 -4.01
N ALA A 308 7.27 17.00 -4.47
CA ALA A 308 6.61 16.38 -5.61
C ALA A 308 7.48 16.48 -6.89
N ALA A 309 8.06 17.64 -7.16
CA ALA A 309 9.02 17.81 -8.26
C ALA A 309 10.26 16.90 -8.09
N GLY A 310 10.68 16.67 -6.85
CA GLY A 310 11.79 15.79 -6.47
C GLY A 310 11.58 14.33 -6.86
N VAL A 311 10.32 13.86 -6.87
CA VAL A 311 9.96 12.52 -7.32
C VAL A 311 10.29 12.31 -8.81
N ILE A 312 10.19 13.37 -9.62
CA ILE A 312 10.59 13.33 -11.03
C ILE A 312 12.12 13.32 -11.15
N HIS A 313 12.78 14.25 -10.49
CA HIS A 313 14.25 14.33 -10.45
C HIS A 313 14.70 15.26 -9.30
N SER A 314 15.78 14.87 -8.61
CA SER A 314 16.31 15.66 -7.49
C SER A 314 16.71 17.10 -7.85
N ASP A 315 17.09 17.37 -9.10
CA ASP A 315 17.39 18.71 -9.57
C ASP A 315 16.14 19.59 -9.64
N PHE A 316 14.96 18.99 -9.90
CA PHE A 316 13.69 19.72 -9.93
C PHE A 316 13.31 20.24 -8.53
N GLU A 317 13.59 19.45 -7.51
CA GLU A 317 13.39 19.87 -6.12
C GLU A 317 14.34 20.97 -5.73
N ARG A 318 15.65 20.80 -5.98
CA ARG A 318 16.70 21.76 -5.64
C ARG A 318 16.53 23.09 -6.35
N GLY A 319 16.20 23.04 -7.64
CA GLY A 319 16.01 24.22 -8.49
C GLY A 319 14.58 24.74 -8.54
N PHE A 320 13.65 24.24 -7.71
CA PHE A 320 12.23 24.57 -7.79
C PHE A 320 11.96 26.08 -7.74
N ILE A 321 11.22 26.57 -8.73
CA ILE A 321 10.78 27.95 -8.83
C ILE A 321 9.28 28.03 -8.53
N ARG A 322 8.46 27.30 -9.32
CA ARG A 322 7.01 27.23 -9.21
C ARG A 322 6.47 26.00 -9.93
N ALA A 323 5.23 25.62 -9.63
CA ALA A 323 4.47 24.64 -10.36
C ALA A 323 3.24 25.29 -10.97
N GLN A 324 3.08 25.17 -12.29
CA GLN A 324 1.80 25.49 -12.92
C GLN A 324 0.88 24.29 -12.72
N THR A 325 -0.26 24.52 -12.07
CA THR A 325 -1.16 23.45 -11.62
C THR A 325 -2.56 23.70 -12.16
N ILE A 326 -3.16 22.63 -12.72
CA ILE A 326 -4.55 22.62 -13.22
C ILE A 326 -5.22 21.40 -12.58
N ALA A 327 -6.39 21.58 -11.98
CA ALA A 327 -7.16 20.46 -11.45
C ALA A 327 -7.59 19.52 -12.59
N TYR A 328 -7.63 18.23 -12.35
CA TYR A 328 -8.01 17.21 -13.35
C TYR A 328 -9.33 17.55 -14.06
N ASP A 329 -10.37 17.87 -13.29
CA ASP A 329 -11.69 18.17 -13.86
C ASP A 329 -11.66 19.37 -14.80
N ASP A 330 -10.96 20.44 -14.42
CA ASP A 330 -10.78 21.64 -15.26
C ASP A 330 -9.96 21.30 -16.52
N TYR A 331 -8.90 20.48 -16.38
CA TYR A 331 -8.06 20.08 -17.50
C TYR A 331 -8.83 19.32 -18.57
N VAL A 332 -9.63 18.34 -18.15
CA VAL A 332 -10.41 17.51 -19.07
C VAL A 332 -11.60 18.28 -19.63
N ALA A 333 -12.35 19.01 -18.80
CA ALA A 333 -13.56 19.75 -19.23
C ALA A 333 -13.24 20.87 -20.23
N LEU A 334 -12.10 21.54 -20.06
CA LEU A 334 -11.69 22.64 -20.94
C LEU A 334 -10.89 22.19 -22.16
N GLY A 335 -10.45 20.92 -22.21
CA GLY A 335 -9.73 20.37 -23.35
C GLY A 335 -8.21 20.64 -23.33
N GLY A 336 -7.60 20.80 -22.13
CA GLY A 336 -6.18 20.83 -21.95
C GLY A 336 -5.59 22.15 -21.43
N GLU A 337 -4.27 22.22 -21.41
CA GLU A 337 -3.51 23.28 -20.76
C GLU A 337 -3.82 24.68 -21.32
N VAL A 338 -3.89 24.84 -22.65
CA VAL A 338 -4.07 26.15 -23.30
C VAL A 338 -5.42 26.75 -22.91
N ALA A 339 -6.50 25.98 -23.08
CA ALA A 339 -7.84 26.45 -22.76
C ALA A 339 -8.04 26.66 -21.25
N ALA A 340 -7.41 25.84 -20.40
CA ALA A 340 -7.41 26.04 -18.95
C ALA A 340 -6.70 27.35 -18.54
N LYS A 341 -5.63 27.74 -19.24
CA LYS A 341 -4.97 29.05 -19.04
C LYS A 341 -5.85 30.22 -19.44
N GLU A 342 -6.48 30.12 -20.60
CA GLU A 342 -7.40 31.14 -21.11
C GLU A 342 -8.61 31.33 -20.19
N ALA A 343 -9.09 30.23 -19.59
CA ALA A 343 -10.18 30.22 -18.61
C ALA A 343 -9.75 30.66 -17.19
N GLY A 344 -8.46 30.96 -16.96
CA GLY A 344 -7.93 31.32 -15.64
C GLY A 344 -7.90 30.20 -14.63
N LYS A 345 -7.90 28.93 -15.09
CA LYS A 345 -7.89 27.72 -14.25
C LYS A 345 -6.48 27.15 -14.03
N ALA A 346 -5.48 27.64 -14.76
CA ALA A 346 -4.09 27.32 -14.51
C ALA A 346 -3.53 28.25 -13.43
N ARG A 347 -3.12 27.69 -12.30
CA ARG A 347 -2.56 28.42 -11.16
C ARG A 347 -1.06 28.27 -11.12
N ASP A 348 -0.33 29.34 -10.82
CA ASP A 348 1.09 29.28 -10.50
C ASP A 348 1.25 29.12 -8.99
N GLU A 349 1.69 27.96 -8.56
CA GLU A 349 1.82 27.56 -7.16
C GLU A 349 3.28 27.62 -6.68
N GLY A 350 3.48 28.13 -5.48
CA GLY A 350 4.80 28.28 -4.85
C GLY A 350 5.23 27.07 -4.02
N LYS A 351 6.31 27.26 -3.24
CA LYS A 351 6.94 26.19 -2.45
C LYS A 351 6.05 25.59 -1.36
N GLU A 352 5.11 26.36 -0.85
CA GLU A 352 4.22 25.94 0.25
C GLU A 352 2.95 25.24 -0.24
N TYR A 353 2.74 25.14 -1.55
CA TYR A 353 1.58 24.47 -2.11
C TYR A 353 1.60 22.97 -1.79
N VAL A 354 0.54 22.50 -1.16
CA VAL A 354 0.30 21.07 -0.90
C VAL A 354 -0.43 20.49 -2.10
N VAL A 355 0.23 19.56 -2.79
CA VAL A 355 -0.30 18.91 -4.00
C VAL A 355 -1.59 18.16 -3.68
N GLN A 356 -2.59 18.33 -4.55
CA GLN A 356 -3.87 17.64 -4.44
C GLN A 356 -3.92 16.42 -5.38
N ASP A 357 -4.69 15.41 -4.97
CA ASP A 357 -4.92 14.24 -5.82
C ASP A 357 -5.62 14.66 -7.13
N GLY A 358 -5.04 14.27 -8.26
CA GLY A 358 -5.53 14.61 -9.59
C GLY A 358 -4.95 15.91 -10.17
N ASP A 359 -4.08 16.62 -9.48
CA ASP A 359 -3.43 17.79 -10.06
C ASP A 359 -2.64 17.44 -11.33
N VAL A 360 -2.84 18.21 -12.40
CA VAL A 360 -1.99 18.18 -13.61
C VAL A 360 -0.97 19.30 -13.50
N MET A 361 0.32 18.94 -13.40
CA MET A 361 1.37 19.86 -12.99
C MET A 361 2.48 20.00 -14.03
N LEU A 362 2.98 21.23 -14.18
CA LEU A 362 4.18 21.54 -14.96
C LEU A 362 5.15 22.33 -14.07
N PHE A 363 6.27 21.70 -13.73
CA PHE A 363 7.29 22.29 -12.87
C PHE A 363 8.24 23.21 -13.64
N ARG A 364 8.55 24.35 -13.03
CA ARG A 364 9.60 25.28 -13.47
C ARG A 364 10.72 25.28 -12.45
N PHE A 365 11.93 25.07 -12.91
CA PHE A 365 13.12 24.94 -12.07
C PHE A 365 14.35 25.54 -12.78
N ASN A 366 15.33 25.95 -11.99
CA ASN A 366 16.66 26.31 -12.46
C ASN A 366 17.58 25.09 -12.37
N THR A 367 18.39 24.88 -13.39
CA THR A 367 19.47 23.88 -13.45
C THR A 367 20.74 24.41 -12.84
#